data_cbcefee07df09f2f59fccd1072cb24fd
#
_entry.id   cbcefee07df09f2f59fccd1072cb24fd
#
_cell.length_a   1.000
_cell.length_b   1.000
_cell.length_c   1.000
_cell.angle_alpha   90.00
_cell.angle_beta   90.00
_cell.angle_gamma   90.00
#
_symmetry.space_group_name_H-M   'P 1'
#
loop_
_entity.id
_entity.type
_entity.pdbx_description
1 polymer ?
#
loop_
_entity_poly.entity_id
_entity_poly.type
_entity_poly.pdbx_seq_one_letter_code
_entity_poly.pdbx_strand_id
1 'polypeptide(L)'
;MNLPETRQQKNMLFDFYEALLTAKQREVFAMHYMEDNSLAEIAECMGITPQAVADMLKRVNGRLNHYDKLLGMTEKFNNQQALAAKINIALDELEQNPSQSGVKQIRELVNEVLSNGI
;
A
#
# COMPACT_ATOMS: atom_id res chain seq x y z
N MET A 1 19.19 -6.59 3.28
CA MET A 1 18.41 -7.77 3.66
C MET A 1 16.93 -7.42 3.58
N ASN A 2 16.20 -8.21 2.83
CA ASN A 2 14.77 -7.98 2.66
C ASN A 2 14.00 -8.60 3.82
N LEU A 3 13.27 -7.76 4.56
CA LEU A 3 12.38 -8.24 5.60
C LEU A 3 11.13 -8.85 4.97
N PRO A 4 10.55 -9.90 5.59
CA PRO A 4 9.29 -10.44 5.10
C PRO A 4 8.21 -9.36 5.09
N GLU A 5 7.43 -9.32 4.02
CA GLU A 5 6.31 -8.38 3.94
C GLU A 5 5.21 -8.79 4.91
N THR A 6 4.68 -7.81 5.62
CA THR A 6 3.52 -8.03 6.48
C THR A 6 2.27 -8.16 5.63
N ARG A 7 1.21 -8.75 6.23
CA ARG A 7 -0.11 -8.82 5.57
C ARG A 7 -0.61 -7.42 5.20
N GLN A 8 -0.39 -6.44 6.07
CA GLN A 8 -0.79 -5.06 5.81
C GLN A 8 -0.08 -4.48 4.59
N GLN A 9 1.22 -4.74 4.45
CA GLN A 9 1.98 -4.29 3.29
C GLN A 9 1.49 -4.95 2.00
N LYS A 10 1.20 -6.24 2.04
CA LYS A 10 0.65 -6.97 0.89
C LYS A 10 -0.72 -6.45 0.50
N ASN A 11 -1.58 -6.16 1.46
CA ASN A 11 -2.90 -5.60 1.19
C ASN A 11 -2.80 -4.20 0.57
N MET A 12 -1.83 -3.39 1.01
CA MET A 12 -1.58 -2.08 0.42
C MET A 12 -1.16 -2.21 -1.05
N LEU A 13 -0.24 -3.12 -1.36
CA LEU A 13 0.17 -3.37 -2.74
C LEU A 13 -1.02 -3.83 -3.60
N PHE A 14 -1.85 -4.68 -3.05
CA PHE A 14 -3.05 -5.14 -3.74
C PHE A 14 -4.00 -3.98 -4.04
N ASP A 15 -4.25 -3.11 -3.06
CA ASP A 15 -5.12 -1.95 -3.24
C ASP A 15 -4.63 -1.05 -4.37
N PHE A 16 -3.32 -0.83 -4.47
CA PHE A 16 -2.77 0.01 -5.53
C PHE A 16 -2.82 -0.66 -6.91
N TYR A 17 -2.57 -1.97 -6.98
CA TYR A 17 -2.27 -2.63 -8.25
C TYR A 17 -3.26 -3.74 -8.63
N GLU A 18 -4.35 -3.92 -7.90
CA GLU A 18 -5.29 -5.01 -8.18
C GLU A 18 -5.84 -4.98 -9.59
N ALA A 19 -6.03 -3.79 -10.16
CA ALA A 19 -6.54 -3.65 -11.51
C ALA A 19 -5.60 -4.23 -12.58
N LEU A 20 -4.33 -4.43 -12.25
CA LEU A 20 -3.32 -4.98 -13.15
C LEU A 20 -3.24 -6.50 -13.06
N LEU A 21 -3.96 -7.10 -12.14
CA LEU A 21 -4.00 -8.56 -11.97
C LEU A 21 -5.16 -9.16 -12.77
N THR A 22 -5.04 -10.45 -13.09
CA THR A 22 -6.18 -11.17 -13.68
C THR A 22 -7.26 -11.38 -12.62
N ALA A 23 -8.48 -11.64 -13.07
CA ALA A 23 -9.61 -11.90 -12.15
C ALA A 23 -9.29 -13.05 -11.19
N LYS A 24 -8.68 -14.12 -11.70
CA LYS A 24 -8.32 -15.28 -10.90
C LYS A 24 -7.25 -14.96 -9.86
N GLN A 25 -6.27 -14.14 -10.24
CA GLN A 25 -5.23 -13.69 -9.33
C GLN A 25 -5.81 -12.83 -8.20
N ARG A 26 -6.73 -11.91 -8.51
CA ARG A 26 -7.41 -11.12 -7.48
C ARG A 26 -8.21 -12.00 -6.54
N GLU A 27 -8.90 -13.00 -7.07
CA GLU A 27 -9.71 -13.91 -6.28
C GLU A 27 -8.87 -14.70 -5.28
N VAL A 28 -7.78 -15.33 -5.74
CA VAL A 28 -6.94 -16.13 -4.85
C VAL A 28 -6.27 -15.27 -3.78
N PHE A 29 -5.83 -14.07 -4.15
CA PHE A 29 -5.25 -13.15 -3.17
C PHE A 29 -6.27 -12.77 -2.09
N ALA A 30 -7.47 -12.40 -2.49
CA ALA A 30 -8.53 -12.00 -1.56
C ALA A 30 -8.91 -13.14 -0.62
N MET A 31 -9.05 -14.35 -1.13
CA MET A 31 -9.38 -15.52 -0.30
C MET A 31 -8.35 -15.77 0.79
N HIS A 32 -7.09 -15.59 0.48
CA HIS A 32 -6.02 -15.87 1.45
C HIS A 32 -5.74 -14.72 2.40
N TYR A 33 -5.56 -13.51 1.88
CA TYR A 33 -5.11 -12.37 2.68
C TYR A 33 -6.24 -11.54 3.29
N MET A 34 -7.43 -11.56 2.70
CA MET A 34 -8.58 -10.80 3.19
C MET A 34 -9.59 -11.66 3.93
N GLU A 35 -9.80 -12.88 3.47
CA GLU A 35 -10.80 -13.80 4.04
C GLU A 35 -10.18 -14.85 4.97
N ASP A 36 -8.87 -14.84 5.14
CA ASP A 36 -8.13 -15.74 6.02
C ASP A 36 -8.31 -17.23 5.71
N ASN A 37 -8.57 -17.59 4.46
CA ASN A 37 -8.67 -18.98 4.06
C ASN A 37 -7.29 -19.63 3.97
N SER A 38 -7.19 -20.86 4.42
CA SER A 38 -5.97 -21.66 4.29
C SER A 38 -5.77 -22.08 2.83
N LEU A 39 -4.56 -22.52 2.51
CA LEU A 39 -4.28 -23.06 1.17
C LEU A 39 -5.20 -24.23 0.85
N ALA A 40 -5.46 -25.11 1.83
CA ALA A 40 -6.34 -26.26 1.65
C ALA A 40 -7.78 -25.84 1.36
N GLU A 41 -8.28 -24.82 2.07
CA GLU A 41 -9.63 -24.30 1.87
C GLU A 41 -9.79 -23.67 0.48
N ILE A 42 -8.80 -22.89 0.06
CA ILE A 42 -8.79 -22.28 -1.27
C ILE A 42 -8.74 -23.36 -2.35
N ALA A 43 -7.87 -24.35 -2.17
CA ALA A 43 -7.72 -25.44 -3.11
C ALA A 43 -9.04 -26.19 -3.31
N GLU A 44 -9.74 -26.48 -2.23
CA GLU A 44 -11.05 -27.13 -2.29
C GLU A 44 -12.06 -26.28 -3.03
N CYS A 45 -12.11 -24.98 -2.73
CA CYS A 45 -13.02 -24.04 -3.37
C CYS A 45 -12.77 -23.92 -4.87
N MET A 46 -11.51 -23.90 -5.29
CA MET A 46 -11.14 -23.70 -6.69
C MET A 46 -10.98 -24.99 -7.48
N GLY A 47 -11.03 -26.14 -6.84
CA GLY A 47 -10.87 -27.43 -7.50
C GLY A 47 -9.45 -27.70 -7.99
N ILE A 48 -8.46 -27.23 -7.25
CA ILE A 48 -7.03 -27.39 -7.56
C ILE A 48 -6.30 -27.90 -6.32
N THR A 49 -5.00 -28.16 -6.43
CA THR A 49 -4.20 -28.64 -5.30
C THR A 49 -3.74 -27.47 -4.42
N PRO A 50 -3.46 -27.71 -3.13
CA PRO A 50 -2.87 -26.68 -2.26
C PRO A 50 -1.54 -26.15 -2.80
N GLN A 51 -0.74 -27.00 -3.42
CA GLN A 51 0.52 -26.57 -4.04
C GLN A 51 0.28 -25.61 -5.18
N ALA A 52 -0.74 -25.85 -5.99
CA ALA A 52 -1.12 -24.93 -7.07
C ALA A 52 -1.56 -23.57 -6.52
N VAL A 53 -2.28 -23.56 -5.40
CA VAL A 53 -2.66 -22.31 -4.72
C VAL A 53 -1.42 -21.55 -4.25
N ALA A 54 -0.48 -22.27 -3.60
CA ALA A 54 0.76 -21.65 -3.14
C ALA A 54 1.54 -21.03 -4.29
N ASP A 55 1.63 -21.72 -5.42
CA ASP A 55 2.32 -21.22 -6.61
C ASP A 55 1.61 -19.98 -7.17
N MET A 56 0.28 -19.98 -7.21
CA MET A 56 -0.49 -18.80 -7.65
C MET A 56 -0.25 -17.59 -6.76
N LEU A 57 -0.27 -17.79 -5.44
CA LEU A 57 -0.01 -16.69 -4.49
C LEU A 57 1.40 -16.15 -4.65
N LYS A 58 2.37 -17.01 -4.86
CA LYS A 58 3.75 -16.58 -5.10
C LYS A 58 3.85 -15.71 -6.35
N ARG A 59 3.16 -16.10 -7.42
CA ARG A 59 3.14 -15.30 -8.66
C ARG A 59 2.46 -13.96 -8.47
N VAL A 60 1.33 -13.93 -7.75
CA VAL A 60 0.61 -12.69 -7.48
C VAL A 60 1.49 -11.74 -6.68
N ASN A 61 2.11 -12.23 -5.60
CA ASN A 61 3.01 -11.43 -4.78
C ASN A 61 4.19 -10.91 -5.59
N GLY A 62 4.75 -11.72 -6.47
CA GLY A 62 5.83 -11.31 -7.35
C GLY A 62 5.41 -10.21 -8.32
N ARG A 63 4.21 -10.29 -8.87
CA ARG A 63 3.68 -9.26 -9.77
C ARG A 63 3.43 -7.95 -9.04
N LEU A 64 2.84 -8.01 -7.84
CA LEU A 64 2.59 -6.81 -7.04
C LEU A 64 3.89 -6.09 -6.69
N ASN A 65 4.90 -6.84 -6.28
CA ASN A 65 6.23 -6.26 -5.99
C ASN A 65 6.87 -5.67 -7.24
N HIS A 66 6.72 -6.33 -8.36
CA HIS A 66 7.25 -5.85 -9.64
C HIS A 66 6.60 -4.53 -10.05
N TYR A 67 5.27 -4.45 -9.95
CA TYR A 67 4.55 -3.21 -10.27
C TYR A 67 4.96 -2.08 -9.35
N ASP A 68 5.11 -2.35 -8.07
CA ASP A 68 5.52 -1.31 -7.12
C ASP A 68 6.95 -0.84 -7.37
N LYS A 69 7.83 -1.75 -7.76
CA LYS A 69 9.20 -1.40 -8.13
C LYS A 69 9.23 -0.46 -9.34
N LEU A 70 8.33 -0.68 -10.30
CA LEU A 70 8.26 0.15 -11.51
C LEU A 70 7.53 1.47 -11.28
N LEU A 71 6.45 1.45 -10.52
CA LEU A 71 5.52 2.58 -10.41
C LEU A 71 5.69 3.37 -9.12
N GLY A 72 6.21 2.75 -8.06
CA GLY A 72 6.57 3.44 -6.83
C GLY A 72 5.40 4.03 -6.03
N MET A 73 4.19 3.47 -6.15
CA MET A 73 3.02 4.02 -5.46
C MET A 73 3.12 3.94 -3.94
N THR A 74 3.74 2.85 -3.42
CA THR A 74 3.91 2.69 -1.97
C THR A 74 4.80 3.80 -1.40
N GLU A 75 5.92 4.08 -2.05
CA GLU A 75 6.83 5.15 -1.61
C GLU A 75 6.14 6.51 -1.68
N LYS A 76 5.43 6.79 -2.78
CA LYS A 76 4.69 8.05 -2.93
C LYS A 76 3.64 8.20 -1.85
N PHE A 77 2.89 7.15 -1.57
CA PHE A 77 1.87 7.16 -0.52
C PHE A 77 2.50 7.43 0.85
N ASN A 78 3.59 6.73 1.19
CA ASN A 78 4.27 6.92 2.47
C ASN A 78 4.81 8.35 2.62
N ASN A 79 5.37 8.92 1.55
CA ASN A 79 5.85 10.29 1.56
C ASN A 79 4.71 11.29 1.78
N GLN A 80 3.57 11.07 1.14
CA GLN A 80 2.38 11.92 1.33
C GLN A 80 1.85 11.82 2.75
N GLN A 81 1.83 10.62 3.32
CA GLN A 81 1.39 10.43 4.71
C GLN A 81 2.32 11.16 5.69
N ALA A 82 3.62 11.10 5.45
CA ALA A 82 4.60 11.79 6.30
C ALA A 82 4.41 13.32 6.22
N LEU A 83 4.20 13.85 5.03
CA LEU A 83 3.96 15.29 4.85
C LEU A 83 2.64 15.73 5.47
N ALA A 84 1.59 14.92 5.32
CA ALA A 84 0.30 15.21 5.95
C ALA A 84 0.42 15.27 7.48
N ALA A 85 1.20 14.35 8.07
CA ALA A 85 1.44 14.35 9.51
C ALA A 85 2.18 15.62 9.94
N LYS A 86 3.17 16.05 9.19
CA LYS A 86 3.90 17.30 9.48
C LYS A 86 2.99 18.52 9.40
N ILE A 87 2.10 18.55 8.41
CA ILE A 87 1.14 19.64 8.25
C ILE A 87 0.21 19.70 9.45
N ASN A 88 -0.30 18.55 9.90
CA ASN A 88 -1.19 18.50 11.05
C ASN A 88 -0.52 18.99 12.33
N ILE A 89 0.74 18.59 12.55
CA ILE A 89 1.51 19.06 13.71
C ILE A 89 1.70 20.58 13.64
N ALA A 90 2.05 21.10 12.46
CA ALA A 90 2.25 22.53 12.28
C ALA A 90 0.95 23.31 12.48
N LEU A 91 -0.19 22.76 12.06
CA LEU A 91 -1.50 23.37 12.29
C LEU A 91 -1.85 23.41 13.77
N ASP A 92 -1.57 22.32 14.51
CA ASP A 92 -1.82 22.29 15.95
C ASP A 92 -0.99 23.36 16.68
N GLU A 93 0.27 23.51 16.31
CA GLU A 93 1.13 24.55 16.88
C GLU A 93 0.63 25.95 16.52
N LEU A 94 0.20 26.16 15.31
CA LEU A 94 -0.33 27.45 14.85
C LEU A 94 -1.62 27.81 15.58
N GLU A 95 -2.47 26.82 15.86
CA GLU A 95 -3.71 27.01 16.61
C GLU A 95 -3.43 27.54 18.02
N GLN A 96 -2.39 27.01 18.66
CA GLN A 96 -2.02 27.42 20.03
C GLN A 96 -1.20 28.72 20.03
N ASN A 97 -0.33 28.91 19.04
CA ASN A 97 0.55 30.07 18.94
C ASN A 97 0.51 30.66 17.54
N PRO A 98 -0.54 31.42 17.20
CA PRO A 98 -0.65 32.02 15.86
C PRO A 98 0.54 32.92 15.54
N SER A 99 1.13 32.70 14.35
CA SER A 99 2.25 33.50 13.90
C SER A 99 2.32 33.48 12.36
N GLN A 100 2.93 34.50 11.79
CA GLN A 100 3.15 34.54 10.34
C GLN A 100 4.18 33.50 9.90
N SER A 101 5.18 33.24 10.73
CA SER A 101 6.18 32.21 10.43
C SER A 101 5.57 30.82 10.41
N GLY A 102 4.59 30.56 11.28
CA GLY A 102 3.85 29.30 11.29
C GLY A 102 3.04 29.11 10.03
N VAL A 103 2.36 30.16 9.56
CA VAL A 103 1.62 30.12 8.30
C VAL A 103 2.56 29.86 7.13
N LYS A 104 3.71 30.53 7.09
CA LYS A 104 4.71 30.33 6.04
C LYS A 104 5.22 28.90 6.02
N GLN A 105 5.50 28.33 7.20
CA GLN A 105 5.96 26.94 7.33
C GLN A 105 4.95 25.98 6.73
N ILE A 106 3.66 26.14 7.03
CA ILE A 106 2.60 25.28 6.51
C ILE A 106 2.50 25.41 5.01
N ARG A 107 2.60 26.63 4.48
CA ARG A 107 2.57 26.87 3.03
C ARG A 107 3.71 26.15 2.33
N GLU A 108 4.90 26.15 2.91
CA GLU A 108 6.05 25.44 2.37
C GLU A 108 5.81 23.93 2.33
N LEU A 109 5.20 23.37 3.39
CA LEU A 109 4.84 21.95 3.42
C LEU A 109 3.79 21.60 2.36
N VAL A 110 2.80 22.45 2.16
CA VAL A 110 1.78 22.26 1.11
C VAL A 110 2.43 22.26 -0.26
N ASN A 111 3.36 23.21 -0.50
CA ASN A 111 4.08 23.26 -1.77
C ASN A 111 4.92 22.01 -2.00
N GLU A 112 5.49 21.44 -0.94
CA GLU A 112 6.24 20.20 -1.02
C GLU A 112 5.35 19.04 -1.45
N VAL A 113 4.12 18.98 -0.93
CA VAL A 113 3.13 17.99 -1.36
C VAL A 113 2.86 18.12 -2.85
N LEU A 114 2.67 19.34 -3.34
CA LEU A 114 2.40 19.60 -4.76
C LEU A 114 3.59 19.22 -5.64
N SER A 115 4.82 19.42 -5.15
CA SER A 115 6.03 19.07 -5.90
C SER A 115 6.25 17.55 -5.99
N ASN A 116 5.91 16.83 -4.93
CA ASN A 116 6.13 15.38 -4.83
C ASN A 116 4.90 14.58 -5.27
N GLY A 117 3.79 15.24 -5.39
CA GLY A 117 2.55 14.59 -5.76
C GLY A 117 2.57 14.23 -7.24
N ILE A 118 2.28 13.03 -7.53
CA ILE A 118 2.14 12.49 -8.90
C ILE A 118 3.47 12.44 -9.63
#